data_1f0b5aec6dad5d795213451a95aad9a6
#
_entry.id   1f0b5aec6dad5d795213451a95aad9a6
#
_cell.length_a   1.000
_cell.length_b   1.000
_cell.length_c   1.000
_cell.angle_alpha   90.00
_cell.angle_beta   90.00
_cell.angle_gamma   90.00
#
_symmetry.space_group_name_H-M   'P 1'
#
loop_
_entity.id
_entity.type
_entity.pdbx_description
1 polymer ?
#
loop_
_entity_poly.entity_id
_entity_poly.type
_entity_poly.pdbx_seq_one_letter_code
_entity_poly.pdbx_strand_id
1 'polypeptide(L)'
;MRPFAKIFLAFCFLLQPLAAVSQVPLEDALRADVEVLCSPLCEGRAAGTRGGVEAAAYIARRLSGMGYEVAAQSFAIDSSRVGHNIIAGEADGWGAHPPLTVVMACYDGIGSHDGQVYPGADSNASGVAALLALAERLRGKENLVFVFTDARNVGGRGAKALLKLLKGRRISLLVNLDIVGSSLAPVDEYWRDYLIALGAERWKQSFERCNAGIGLHLYYDYYRSRNFTSLFYRKMGDQAAFVADGVPAILFTSGITANTNKASDTPETLDYGVFSRRVEFISRFLNGRK
;
A
#
# COMPACT_ATOMS: atom_id res chain seq x y z
N MET A 1 -0.22 60.60 52.64
CA MET A 1 -0.02 59.17 52.30
C MET A 1 -1.25 58.72 51.57
N ARG A 2 -1.15 58.43 50.26
CA ARG A 2 -2.26 57.90 49.46
C ARG A 2 -1.98 56.40 49.19
N PRO A 3 -2.96 55.48 49.33
CA PRO A 3 -2.73 54.08 49.07
C PRO A 3 -2.80 53.78 47.56
N PHE A 4 -1.83 53.02 47.06
CA PHE A 4 -1.81 52.49 45.70
C PHE A 4 -2.83 51.35 45.57
N ALA A 5 -3.78 51.49 44.66
CA ALA A 5 -4.67 50.45 44.27
C ALA A 5 -3.94 49.50 43.29
N LYS A 6 -3.81 48.22 43.65
CA LYS A 6 -3.33 47.17 42.75
C LYS A 6 -4.46 46.70 41.86
N ILE A 7 -4.38 47.00 40.55
CA ILE A 7 -5.27 46.46 39.52
C ILE A 7 -4.79 45.03 39.17
N PHE A 8 -5.56 44.03 39.56
CA PHE A 8 -5.37 42.64 39.10
C PHE A 8 -6.07 42.50 37.73
N LEU A 9 -5.29 42.41 36.64
CA LEU A 9 -5.77 42.02 35.33
C LEU A 9 -5.96 40.50 35.31
N ALA A 10 -7.19 40.01 35.38
CA ALA A 10 -7.50 38.62 35.17
C ALA A 10 -7.44 38.30 33.66
N PHE A 11 -6.41 37.58 33.23
CA PHE A 11 -6.34 37.05 31.91
C PHE A 11 -7.27 35.83 31.78
N CYS A 12 -8.48 36.03 31.25
CA CYS A 12 -9.35 34.92 30.83
C CYS A 12 -8.77 34.25 29.60
N PHE A 13 -8.07 33.13 29.80
CA PHE A 13 -7.77 32.21 28.70
C PHE A 13 -9.06 31.59 28.18
N LEU A 14 -9.58 32.10 27.07
CA LEU A 14 -10.61 31.43 26.29
C LEU A 14 -10.01 30.15 25.72
N LEU A 15 -10.25 29.02 26.39
CA LEU A 15 -10.08 27.69 25.84
C LEU A 15 -11.03 27.55 24.64
N GLN A 16 -10.54 27.82 23.44
CA GLN A 16 -11.27 27.43 22.23
C GLN A 16 -11.29 25.89 22.19
N PRO A 17 -12.48 25.27 22.06
CA PRO A 17 -12.51 23.82 21.86
C PRO A 17 -11.74 23.53 20.56
N LEU A 18 -10.66 22.71 20.64
CA LEU A 18 -10.09 22.09 19.46
C LEU A 18 -11.23 21.32 18.79
N ALA A 19 -11.69 21.81 17.64
CA ALA A 19 -12.63 21.07 16.82
C ALA A 19 -11.96 19.73 16.52
N ALA A 20 -12.54 18.65 17.04
CA ALA A 20 -12.10 17.30 16.68
C ALA A 20 -12.24 17.20 15.16
N VAL A 21 -11.13 17.17 14.45
CA VAL A 21 -11.13 16.88 13.03
C VAL A 21 -11.68 15.47 12.91
N SER A 22 -12.92 15.37 12.43
CA SER A 22 -13.57 14.09 12.17
C SER A 22 -12.69 13.34 11.18
N GLN A 23 -12.08 12.23 11.62
CA GLN A 23 -11.31 11.39 10.71
C GLN A 23 -12.27 10.84 9.66
N VAL A 24 -11.91 11.02 8.39
CA VAL A 24 -12.63 10.42 7.27
C VAL A 24 -12.66 8.89 7.49
N PRO A 25 -13.82 8.23 7.38
CA PRO A 25 -13.89 6.78 7.47
C PRO A 25 -12.90 6.11 6.53
N LEU A 26 -12.28 5.02 6.96
CA LEU A 26 -11.27 4.33 6.17
C LEU A 26 -11.80 3.90 4.79
N GLU A 27 -13.05 3.46 4.72
CA GLU A 27 -13.69 3.07 3.46
C GLU A 27 -13.76 4.24 2.48
N ASP A 28 -14.12 5.42 2.95
CA ASP A 28 -14.22 6.63 2.11
C ASP A 28 -12.83 7.10 1.65
N ALA A 29 -11.83 7.02 2.52
CA ALA A 29 -10.45 7.33 2.15
C ALA A 29 -9.89 6.38 1.09
N LEU A 30 -10.12 5.07 1.23
CA LEU A 30 -9.73 4.06 0.26
C LEU A 30 -10.44 4.27 -1.09
N ARG A 31 -11.74 4.55 -1.06
CA ARG A 31 -12.53 4.86 -2.26
C ARG A 31 -11.99 6.08 -2.98
N ALA A 32 -11.74 7.16 -2.27
CA ALA A 32 -11.22 8.39 -2.87
C ALA A 32 -9.86 8.18 -3.56
N ASP A 33 -8.95 7.45 -2.93
CA ASP A 33 -7.64 7.14 -3.52
C ASP A 33 -7.78 6.25 -4.77
N VAL A 34 -8.64 5.23 -4.74
CA VAL A 34 -8.89 4.35 -5.89
C VAL A 34 -9.53 5.14 -7.05
N GLU A 35 -10.53 5.97 -6.78
CA GLU A 35 -11.20 6.80 -7.80
C GLU A 35 -10.24 7.75 -8.50
N VAL A 36 -9.35 8.41 -7.76
CA VAL A 36 -8.32 9.28 -8.36
C VAL A 36 -7.36 8.47 -9.24
N LEU A 37 -6.87 7.33 -8.75
CA LEU A 37 -5.95 6.47 -9.51
C LEU A 37 -6.60 5.85 -10.75
N CYS A 38 -7.91 5.64 -10.74
CA CYS A 38 -8.68 5.12 -11.88
C CYS A 38 -9.26 6.23 -12.78
N SER A 39 -9.02 7.50 -12.44
CA SER A 39 -9.56 8.63 -13.20
C SER A 39 -8.98 8.70 -14.63
N PRO A 40 -9.67 9.39 -15.56
CA PRO A 40 -9.16 9.61 -16.92
C PRO A 40 -7.78 10.27 -16.95
N LEU A 41 -7.42 11.07 -15.93
CA LEU A 41 -6.12 11.73 -15.83
C LEU A 41 -4.97 10.72 -15.75
N CYS A 42 -5.20 9.59 -15.07
CA CYS A 42 -4.22 8.53 -14.90
C CYS A 42 -4.13 7.55 -16.08
N GLU A 43 -5.05 7.59 -17.04
CA GLU A 43 -4.99 6.82 -18.30
C GLU A 43 -4.64 5.33 -18.11
N GLY A 44 -5.07 4.70 -16.99
CA GLY A 44 -4.71 3.33 -16.64
C GLY A 44 -3.26 3.14 -16.18
N ARG A 45 -2.51 4.19 -15.92
CA ARG A 45 -1.20 4.24 -15.23
C ARG A 45 -0.07 3.42 -15.87
N ALA A 46 -0.02 3.30 -17.19
CA ALA A 46 1.09 2.55 -17.79
C ALA A 46 2.45 3.17 -17.46
N ALA A 47 3.44 2.31 -17.20
CA ALA A 47 4.79 2.75 -16.83
C ALA A 47 5.46 3.58 -17.92
N GLY A 48 6.06 4.73 -17.54
CA GLY A 48 6.73 5.64 -18.45
C GLY A 48 5.79 6.44 -19.36
N THR A 49 4.49 6.49 -19.05
CA THR A 49 3.49 7.33 -19.74
C THR A 49 3.09 8.53 -18.89
N ARG A 50 2.37 9.48 -19.51
CA ARG A 50 1.79 10.62 -18.79
C ARG A 50 0.91 10.17 -17.63
N GLY A 51 0.02 9.20 -17.86
CA GLY A 51 -0.88 8.70 -16.81
C GLY A 51 -0.12 8.05 -15.64
N GLY A 52 0.98 7.35 -15.92
CA GLY A 52 1.87 6.83 -14.87
C GLY A 52 2.55 7.95 -14.06
N VAL A 53 2.98 9.03 -14.72
CA VAL A 53 3.57 10.20 -14.05
C VAL A 53 2.54 10.92 -13.17
N GLU A 54 1.30 11.07 -13.62
CA GLU A 54 0.22 11.67 -12.82
C GLU A 54 -0.10 10.85 -11.57
N ALA A 55 -0.15 9.53 -11.70
CA ALA A 55 -0.33 8.63 -10.56
C ALA A 55 0.83 8.74 -9.55
N ALA A 56 2.08 8.76 -10.02
CA ALA A 56 3.25 8.97 -9.17
C ALA A 56 3.21 10.31 -8.44
N ALA A 57 2.83 11.40 -9.14
CA ALA A 57 2.69 12.72 -8.56
C ALA A 57 1.56 12.77 -7.51
N TYR A 58 0.44 12.08 -7.75
CA TYR A 58 -0.63 11.94 -6.78
C TYR A 58 -0.14 11.28 -5.50
N ILE A 59 0.52 10.12 -5.61
CA ILE A 59 1.08 9.37 -4.49
C ILE A 59 2.06 10.23 -3.68
N ALA A 60 2.98 10.91 -4.38
CA ALA A 60 3.96 11.77 -3.73
C ALA A 60 3.30 12.94 -2.96
N ARG A 61 2.28 13.59 -3.54
CA ARG A 61 1.51 14.64 -2.84
C ARG A 61 0.79 14.12 -1.59
N ARG A 62 0.16 12.92 -1.67
CA ARG A 62 -0.50 12.30 -0.52
C ARG A 62 0.49 12.05 0.62
N LEU A 63 1.66 11.46 0.32
CA LEU A 63 2.70 11.18 1.30
C LEU A 63 3.30 12.45 1.91
N SER A 64 3.59 13.46 1.09
CA SER A 64 4.07 14.77 1.56
C SER A 64 3.04 15.46 2.46
N GLY A 65 1.74 15.37 2.13
CA GLY A 65 0.65 15.87 2.96
C GLY A 65 0.54 15.17 4.32
N MET A 66 0.98 13.93 4.42
CA MET A 66 1.11 13.19 5.68
C MET A 66 2.39 13.55 6.45
N GLY A 67 3.28 14.37 5.88
CA GLY A 67 4.54 14.79 6.50
C GLY A 67 5.71 13.84 6.28
N TYR A 68 5.63 12.92 5.32
CA TYR A 68 6.76 12.09 4.93
C TYR A 68 7.74 12.86 4.07
N GLU A 69 9.04 12.58 4.24
CA GLU A 69 10.03 12.85 3.23
C GLU A 69 9.88 11.83 2.09
N VAL A 70 9.72 12.34 0.86
CA VAL A 70 9.42 11.52 -0.31
C VAL A 70 10.58 11.56 -1.30
N ALA A 71 11.12 10.40 -1.64
CA ALA A 71 12.14 10.24 -2.65
C ALA A 71 11.59 9.53 -3.89
N ALA A 72 12.10 9.90 -5.06
CA ALA A 72 11.85 9.20 -6.33
C ALA A 72 13.11 8.47 -6.77
N GLN A 73 13.03 7.14 -6.89
CA GLN A 73 14.10 6.34 -7.50
C GLN A 73 13.81 6.15 -8.98
N SER A 74 14.60 6.81 -9.83
CA SER A 74 14.50 6.67 -11.30
C SER A 74 15.26 5.46 -11.80
N PHE A 75 14.71 4.77 -12.80
CA PHE A 75 15.36 3.64 -13.49
C PHE A 75 14.91 3.54 -14.95
N ALA A 76 15.75 2.99 -15.82
CA ALA A 76 15.38 2.78 -17.22
C ALA A 76 14.37 1.63 -17.36
N ILE A 77 13.25 1.90 -18.02
CA ILE A 77 12.31 0.87 -18.49
C ILE A 77 12.85 0.27 -19.79
N ASP A 78 13.21 1.13 -20.73
CA ASP A 78 13.86 0.79 -22.00
C ASP A 78 14.74 1.98 -22.47
N SER A 79 15.11 2.03 -23.76
CA SER A 79 15.95 3.10 -24.32
C SER A 79 15.31 4.48 -24.31
N SER A 80 13.99 4.58 -24.17
CA SER A 80 13.21 5.82 -24.31
C SER A 80 12.35 6.15 -23.08
N ARG A 81 12.04 5.18 -22.23
CA ARG A 81 11.17 5.36 -21.07
C ARG A 81 11.90 5.19 -19.75
N VAL A 82 11.56 6.04 -18.79
CA VAL A 82 12.06 6.01 -17.42
C VAL A 82 10.90 5.72 -16.48
N GLY A 83 11.11 4.82 -15.53
CA GLY A 83 10.18 4.53 -14.45
C GLY A 83 10.65 5.15 -13.14
N HIS A 84 9.73 5.30 -12.18
CA HIS A 84 10.00 5.93 -10.90
C HIS A 84 9.36 5.16 -9.76
N ASN A 85 10.15 4.56 -8.87
CA ASN A 85 9.61 4.14 -7.58
C ASN A 85 9.47 5.36 -6.68
N ILE A 86 8.33 5.48 -6.00
CA ILE A 86 8.09 6.52 -4.98
C ILE A 86 8.31 5.89 -3.61
N ILE A 87 9.15 6.49 -2.81
CA ILE A 87 9.63 5.94 -1.55
C ILE A 87 9.37 6.94 -0.44
N ALA A 88 8.73 6.51 0.64
CA ALA A 88 8.50 7.29 1.83
C ALA A 88 8.98 6.53 3.07
N GLY A 89 9.64 7.24 3.96
CA GLY A 89 10.14 6.73 5.23
C GLY A 89 10.68 7.90 6.04
N GLU A 90 11.09 7.67 7.27
CA GLU A 90 11.81 8.69 7.99
C GLU A 90 13.23 8.79 7.43
N ALA A 91 13.68 10.03 7.15
CA ALA A 91 14.96 10.31 6.50
C ALA A 91 16.16 9.67 7.25
N ASP A 92 16.09 9.65 8.56
CA ASP A 92 17.11 9.05 9.43
C ASP A 92 17.02 7.51 9.48
N GLY A 93 15.87 6.92 9.10
CA GLY A 93 15.62 5.47 9.12
C GLY A 93 16.40 4.67 8.06
N TRP A 94 16.96 5.33 7.05
CA TRP A 94 17.83 4.69 6.04
C TRP A 94 19.26 4.44 6.54
N GLY A 95 19.60 4.92 7.74
CA GLY A 95 20.86 4.74 8.44
C GLY A 95 21.14 3.30 8.89
N ALA A 96 22.05 3.11 9.81
CA ALA A 96 22.68 1.82 10.12
C ALA A 96 21.83 0.84 10.95
N HIS A 97 20.70 1.20 11.53
CA HIS A 97 20.01 0.42 12.60
C HIS A 97 18.52 0.73 12.69
N PRO A 98 17.66 -0.15 12.98
CA PRO A 98 17.52 -1.60 12.99
C PRO A 98 17.07 -2.18 11.62
N PRO A 99 16.72 -3.49 11.51
CA PRO A 99 16.32 -4.08 10.25
C PRO A 99 15.03 -3.45 9.71
N LEU A 100 15.00 -3.12 8.42
CA LEU A 100 13.86 -2.50 7.77
C LEU A 100 12.67 -3.47 7.63
N THR A 101 11.48 -2.95 7.79
CA THR A 101 10.26 -3.54 7.24
C THR A 101 9.85 -2.73 6.02
N VAL A 102 9.85 -3.34 4.84
CA VAL A 102 9.47 -2.71 3.58
C VAL A 102 8.02 -3.10 3.26
N VAL A 103 7.14 -2.12 3.09
CA VAL A 103 5.77 -2.35 2.62
C VAL A 103 5.63 -1.74 1.25
N MET A 104 5.19 -2.53 0.27
CA MET A 104 5.14 -2.05 -1.12
C MET A 104 3.87 -2.45 -1.84
N ALA A 105 3.54 -1.67 -2.89
CA ALA A 105 2.52 -1.94 -3.89
C ALA A 105 2.96 -1.35 -5.22
N CYS A 106 2.70 -2.05 -6.33
CA CYS A 106 2.91 -1.45 -7.65
C CYS A 106 1.78 -0.47 -7.97
N TYR A 107 2.15 0.67 -8.58
CA TYR A 107 1.15 1.66 -8.99
C TYR A 107 0.92 1.69 -10.51
N ASP A 108 1.81 1.09 -11.29
CA ASP A 108 1.62 0.99 -12.73
C ASP A 108 0.50 0.01 -13.09
N GLY A 109 -0.19 0.31 -14.17
CA GLY A 109 -1.25 -0.51 -14.73
C GLY A 109 -0.98 -0.83 -16.20
N ILE A 110 -2.00 -1.36 -16.88
CA ILE A 110 -1.94 -1.72 -18.30
C ILE A 110 -1.92 -0.47 -19.18
N GLY A 111 -2.61 0.60 -18.77
CA GLY A 111 -2.72 1.82 -19.54
C GLY A 111 -3.95 1.87 -20.43
N SER A 112 -3.77 2.41 -21.65
CA SER A 112 -4.80 2.51 -22.67
C SER A 112 -4.32 1.84 -23.95
N HIS A 113 -5.17 1.01 -24.54
CA HIS A 113 -4.92 0.31 -25.80
C HIS A 113 -6.14 0.43 -26.71
N ASP A 114 -5.94 0.77 -27.97
CA ASP A 114 -7.00 0.91 -28.98
C ASP A 114 -8.17 1.83 -28.55
N GLY A 115 -7.85 2.90 -27.83
CA GLY A 115 -8.83 3.85 -27.29
C GLY A 115 -9.56 3.37 -26.04
N GLN A 116 -9.30 2.16 -25.57
CA GLN A 116 -9.86 1.60 -24.35
C GLN A 116 -8.90 1.81 -23.17
N VAL A 117 -9.36 2.46 -22.10
CA VAL A 117 -8.63 2.58 -20.84
C VAL A 117 -8.87 1.34 -19.98
N TYR A 118 -7.81 0.86 -19.34
CA TYR A 118 -7.85 -0.22 -18.36
C TYR A 118 -7.61 0.38 -16.97
N PRO A 119 -8.66 0.69 -16.20
CA PRO A 119 -8.53 1.46 -14.96
C PRO A 119 -7.72 0.75 -13.89
N GLY A 120 -7.82 -0.59 -13.82
CA GLY A 120 -7.06 -1.40 -12.87
C GLY A 120 -7.35 -1.03 -11.42
N ALA A 121 -8.63 -0.99 -11.06
CA ALA A 121 -9.06 -0.61 -9.71
C ALA A 121 -8.57 -1.62 -8.66
N ASP A 122 -8.80 -2.91 -8.92
CA ASP A 122 -8.24 -3.95 -8.06
C ASP A 122 -6.77 -4.26 -8.41
N SER A 123 -6.41 -4.13 -9.68
CA SER A 123 -5.07 -4.48 -10.19
C SER A 123 -4.27 -3.24 -10.72
N ASN A 124 -3.63 -2.37 -9.91
CA ASN A 124 -3.45 -2.52 -8.46
C ASN A 124 -3.71 -1.19 -7.71
N ALA A 125 -4.73 -0.37 -8.13
CA ALA A 125 -5.05 0.85 -7.38
C ALA A 125 -5.49 0.53 -5.93
N SER A 126 -6.10 -0.65 -5.70
CA SER A 126 -6.43 -1.12 -4.36
C SER A 126 -5.18 -1.30 -3.48
N GLY A 127 -4.12 -1.92 -4.00
CA GLY A 127 -2.85 -2.05 -3.28
C GLY A 127 -2.21 -0.70 -2.96
N VAL A 128 -2.29 0.26 -3.90
CA VAL A 128 -1.78 1.63 -3.70
C VAL A 128 -2.58 2.37 -2.62
N ALA A 129 -3.92 2.33 -2.68
CA ALA A 129 -4.79 2.95 -1.67
C ALA A 129 -4.58 2.34 -0.29
N ALA A 130 -4.47 1.00 -0.20
CA ALA A 130 -4.11 0.32 1.04
C ALA A 130 -2.77 0.81 1.59
N LEU A 131 -1.76 0.96 0.74
CA LEU A 131 -0.42 1.39 1.16
C LEU A 131 -0.42 2.84 1.65
N LEU A 132 -1.18 3.74 1.00
CA LEU A 132 -1.39 5.12 1.46
C LEU A 132 -2.07 5.16 2.83
N ALA A 133 -3.13 4.39 3.01
CA ALA A 133 -3.83 4.30 4.29
C ALA A 133 -2.94 3.71 5.42
N LEU A 134 -2.10 2.73 5.10
CA LEU A 134 -1.10 2.19 6.04
C LEU A 134 -0.04 3.22 6.38
N ALA A 135 0.45 4.01 5.41
CA ALA A 135 1.39 5.09 5.66
C ALA A 135 0.81 6.13 6.63
N GLU A 136 -0.45 6.53 6.43
CA GLU A 136 -1.12 7.47 7.33
C GLU A 136 -1.25 6.92 8.76
N ARG A 137 -1.70 5.68 8.91
CA ARG A 137 -1.97 5.03 10.20
C ARG A 137 -0.72 4.66 10.99
N LEU A 138 0.39 4.43 10.30
CA LEU A 138 1.66 3.97 10.89
C LEU A 138 2.73 5.07 10.88
N ARG A 139 2.31 6.33 10.72
CA ARG A 139 3.22 7.48 10.74
C ARG A 139 4.00 7.53 12.06
N GLY A 140 5.28 7.83 11.97
CA GLY A 140 6.18 7.88 13.13
C GLY A 140 6.63 6.51 13.62
N LYS A 141 6.27 5.41 12.91
CA LYS A 141 6.81 4.09 13.24
C LYS A 141 8.19 3.92 12.61
N GLU A 142 9.19 3.77 13.47
CA GLU A 142 10.57 3.56 13.05
C GLU A 142 10.74 2.31 12.19
N ASN A 143 11.72 2.35 11.28
CA ASN A 143 12.13 1.23 10.40
C ASN A 143 11.07 0.72 9.42
N LEU A 144 10.04 1.49 9.18
CA LEU A 144 9.01 1.19 8.21
C LEU A 144 9.22 2.06 6.98
N VAL A 145 9.37 1.42 5.82
CA VAL A 145 9.56 2.07 4.53
C VAL A 145 8.41 1.69 3.61
N PHE A 146 7.72 2.71 3.08
CA PHE A 146 6.62 2.54 2.12
C PHE A 146 7.14 2.77 0.71
N VAL A 147 6.94 1.81 -0.18
CA VAL A 147 7.45 1.88 -1.55
C VAL A 147 6.34 1.61 -2.56
N PHE A 148 6.09 2.58 -3.41
CA PHE A 148 5.17 2.46 -4.53
C PHE A 148 6.03 2.15 -5.77
N THR A 149 6.00 0.89 -6.21
CA THR A 149 6.84 0.42 -7.32
C THR A 149 6.19 0.71 -8.66
N ASP A 150 7.04 0.96 -9.68
CA ASP A 150 6.64 1.17 -11.07
C ASP A 150 7.08 0.00 -11.96
N ALA A 151 6.53 -0.07 -13.16
CA ALA A 151 6.93 -1.00 -14.21
C ALA A 151 6.88 -2.50 -13.82
N ARG A 152 5.90 -2.87 -12.99
CA ARG A 152 5.58 -4.29 -12.70
C ARG A 152 5.15 -5.00 -13.98
N ASN A 153 4.27 -4.37 -14.76
CA ASN A 153 3.77 -4.90 -16.02
C ASN A 153 4.84 -4.93 -17.14
N VAL A 154 5.99 -4.32 -16.91
CA VAL A 154 7.14 -4.33 -17.82
C VAL A 154 8.31 -5.11 -17.19
N GLY A 155 8.02 -6.33 -16.74
CA GLY A 155 9.04 -7.26 -16.23
C GLY A 155 9.52 -6.96 -14.80
N GLY A 156 8.72 -6.26 -13.97
CA GLY A 156 9.03 -5.99 -12.56
C GLY A 156 10.30 -5.16 -12.38
N ARG A 157 10.52 -4.17 -13.26
CA ARG A 157 11.77 -3.38 -13.26
C ARG A 157 11.90 -2.52 -12.03
N GLY A 158 10.81 -1.97 -11.51
CA GLY A 158 10.81 -1.18 -10.27
C GLY A 158 11.23 -2.00 -9.06
N ALA A 159 10.66 -3.18 -8.88
CA ALA A 159 11.05 -4.08 -7.78
C ALA A 159 12.54 -4.49 -7.87
N LYS A 160 13.04 -4.77 -9.07
CA LYS A 160 14.46 -5.08 -9.30
C LYS A 160 15.37 -3.89 -9.01
N ALA A 161 14.94 -2.67 -9.37
CA ALA A 161 15.67 -1.44 -9.07
C ALA A 161 15.68 -1.16 -7.56
N LEU A 162 14.55 -1.39 -6.89
CA LEU A 162 14.44 -1.28 -5.42
C LEU A 162 15.35 -2.29 -4.72
N LEU A 163 15.35 -3.55 -5.11
CA LEU A 163 16.24 -4.57 -4.55
C LEU A 163 17.71 -4.15 -4.67
N LYS A 164 18.10 -3.59 -5.83
CA LYS A 164 19.46 -3.07 -6.03
C LYS A 164 19.77 -1.88 -5.11
N LEU A 165 18.82 -0.96 -4.91
CA LEU A 165 18.96 0.19 -4.01
C LEU A 165 19.16 -0.26 -2.56
N LEU A 166 18.41 -1.27 -2.14
CA LEU A 166 18.43 -1.81 -0.77
C LEU A 166 19.55 -2.84 -0.53
N LYS A 167 20.41 -3.08 -1.53
CA LYS A 167 21.52 -4.04 -1.39
C LYS A 167 22.41 -3.66 -0.20
N GLY A 168 22.67 -4.64 0.66
CA GLY A 168 23.45 -4.45 1.90
C GLY A 168 22.64 -3.94 3.09
N ARG A 169 21.36 -3.61 2.90
CA ARG A 169 20.45 -3.30 4.01
C ARG A 169 19.85 -4.59 4.57
N ARG A 170 19.68 -4.66 5.89
CA ARG A 170 19.01 -5.78 6.54
C ARG A 170 17.50 -5.55 6.49
N ILE A 171 16.79 -6.38 5.73
CA ILE A 171 15.33 -6.35 5.64
C ILE A 171 14.78 -7.50 6.49
N SER A 172 14.05 -7.17 7.55
CA SER A 172 13.42 -8.18 8.44
C SER A 172 12.15 -8.76 7.86
N LEU A 173 11.45 -7.97 7.06
CA LEU A 173 10.23 -8.36 6.38
C LEU A 173 9.97 -7.43 5.18
N LEU A 174 9.54 -8.03 4.09
CA LEU A 174 8.90 -7.33 2.99
C LEU A 174 7.43 -7.73 2.94
N VAL A 175 6.54 -6.74 2.80
CA VAL A 175 5.10 -6.94 2.60
C VAL A 175 4.73 -6.36 1.24
N ASN A 176 4.18 -7.18 0.36
CA ASN A 176 3.64 -6.73 -0.93
C ASN A 176 2.11 -6.78 -0.90
N LEU A 177 1.46 -5.70 -1.36
CA LEU A 177 0.02 -5.59 -1.50
C LEU A 177 -0.31 -5.61 -3.00
N ASP A 178 -0.88 -6.73 -3.46
CA ASP A 178 -1.16 -6.92 -4.88
C ASP A 178 -2.55 -7.55 -5.04
N ILE A 179 -3.52 -6.71 -5.47
CA ILE A 179 -4.94 -7.04 -5.57
C ILE A 179 -5.53 -7.32 -4.18
N VAL A 180 -6.06 -6.29 -3.51
CA VAL A 180 -6.56 -6.43 -2.13
C VAL A 180 -7.95 -5.82 -1.90
N GLY A 181 -8.61 -5.32 -2.97
CA GLY A 181 -9.87 -4.57 -2.86
C GLY A 181 -11.13 -5.41 -3.10
N SER A 182 -11.07 -6.41 -3.98
CA SER A 182 -12.25 -7.17 -4.41
C SER A 182 -12.53 -8.38 -3.52
N SER A 183 -13.80 -8.79 -3.45
CA SER A 183 -14.29 -10.05 -2.85
C SER A 183 -14.95 -10.96 -3.88
N LEU A 184 -14.64 -10.76 -5.18
CA LEU A 184 -15.29 -11.49 -6.29
C LEU A 184 -14.67 -12.87 -6.57
N ALA A 185 -13.52 -13.20 -5.95
CA ALA A 185 -12.84 -14.48 -6.11
C ALA A 185 -12.58 -15.15 -4.75
N PRO A 186 -13.61 -15.50 -3.97
CA PRO A 186 -13.43 -16.12 -2.68
C PRO A 186 -12.79 -17.51 -2.84
N VAL A 187 -11.89 -17.86 -1.91
CA VAL A 187 -11.25 -19.19 -1.85
C VAL A 187 -12.29 -20.25 -1.51
N ASP A 188 -13.28 -19.87 -0.69
CA ASP A 188 -14.45 -20.64 -0.34
C ASP A 188 -15.69 -19.80 -0.66
N GLU A 189 -16.62 -20.30 -1.46
CA GLU A 189 -17.79 -19.56 -1.94
C GLU A 189 -18.67 -18.97 -0.83
N TYR A 190 -18.64 -19.58 0.38
CA TYR A 190 -19.39 -19.11 1.54
C TYR A 190 -18.73 -17.93 2.28
N TRP A 191 -17.42 -17.65 2.02
CA TRP A 191 -16.67 -16.69 2.79
C TRP A 191 -16.09 -15.57 1.91
N ARG A 192 -16.84 -14.49 1.76
CA ARG A 192 -16.37 -13.31 1.03
C ARG A 192 -15.40 -12.44 1.82
N ASP A 193 -15.42 -12.57 3.14
CA ASP A 193 -14.57 -11.84 4.09
C ASP A 193 -13.22 -12.54 4.27
N TYR A 194 -12.41 -12.59 3.24
CA TYR A 194 -11.18 -13.36 3.23
C TYR A 194 -9.96 -12.50 2.86
N LEU A 195 -8.79 -13.02 3.20
CA LEU A 195 -7.49 -12.50 2.77
C LEU A 195 -6.52 -13.68 2.59
N ILE A 196 -5.81 -13.69 1.48
CA ILE A 196 -4.74 -14.64 1.20
C ILE A 196 -3.41 -13.99 1.58
N ALA A 197 -2.58 -14.70 2.37
CA ALA A 197 -1.31 -14.23 2.88
C ALA A 197 -0.20 -15.26 2.59
N LEU A 198 0.37 -15.20 1.39
CA LEU A 198 1.41 -16.14 0.97
C LEU A 198 2.75 -15.83 1.62
N GLY A 199 3.45 -16.85 2.09
CA GLY A 199 4.72 -16.74 2.81
C GLY A 199 4.58 -16.36 4.28
N ALA A 200 3.34 -16.35 4.81
CA ALA A 200 3.03 -15.87 6.15
C ALA A 200 2.93 -16.97 7.21
N GLU A 201 3.24 -18.20 6.92
CA GLU A 201 3.00 -19.36 7.79
C GLU A 201 3.60 -19.19 9.19
N ARG A 202 4.79 -18.59 9.29
CA ARG A 202 5.46 -18.35 10.56
C ARG A 202 4.80 -17.27 11.44
N TRP A 203 3.89 -16.46 10.87
CA TRP A 203 3.18 -15.40 11.59
C TRP A 203 1.74 -15.74 11.96
N LYS A 204 1.29 -16.98 11.74
CA LYS A 204 -0.11 -17.42 12.01
C LYS A 204 -0.61 -16.98 13.38
N GLN A 205 0.14 -17.23 14.44
CA GLN A 205 -0.25 -16.84 15.81
C GLN A 205 -0.38 -15.30 15.97
N SER A 206 0.49 -14.52 15.33
CA SER A 206 0.36 -13.06 15.32
C SER A 206 -0.88 -12.62 14.53
N PHE A 207 -1.17 -13.29 13.42
CA PHE A 207 -2.34 -13.02 12.59
C PHE A 207 -3.64 -13.31 13.33
N GLU A 208 -3.73 -14.40 14.08
CA GLU A 208 -4.90 -14.70 14.92
C GLU A 208 -5.19 -13.57 15.90
N ARG A 209 -4.15 -13.06 16.59
CA ARG A 209 -4.30 -11.91 17.50
C ARG A 209 -4.74 -10.63 16.76
N CYS A 210 -4.15 -10.34 15.60
CA CYS A 210 -4.48 -9.15 14.82
C CYS A 210 -5.89 -9.22 14.24
N ASN A 211 -6.37 -10.43 13.93
CA ASN A 211 -7.69 -10.68 13.35
C ASN A 211 -8.83 -10.69 14.39
N ALA A 212 -8.50 -10.69 15.67
CA ALA A 212 -9.51 -10.66 16.74
C ALA A 212 -10.41 -9.41 16.59
N GLY A 213 -11.71 -9.64 16.44
CA GLY A 213 -12.72 -8.61 16.23
C GLY A 213 -12.76 -8.02 14.80
N ILE A 214 -11.91 -8.47 13.86
CA ILE A 214 -12.00 -8.11 12.44
C ILE A 214 -12.79 -9.16 11.66
N GLY A 215 -12.55 -10.45 11.92
CA GLY A 215 -13.34 -11.55 11.39
C GLY A 215 -13.01 -11.94 9.94
N LEU A 216 -11.76 -11.77 9.47
CA LEU A 216 -11.35 -12.22 8.15
C LEU A 216 -11.04 -13.73 8.17
N HIS A 217 -11.41 -14.42 7.10
CA HIS A 217 -10.95 -15.79 6.82
C HIS A 217 -9.57 -15.72 6.18
N LEU A 218 -8.52 -16.18 6.89
CA LEU A 218 -7.13 -16.08 6.44
C LEU A 218 -6.69 -17.37 5.76
N TYR A 219 -6.20 -17.25 4.52
CA TYR A 219 -5.63 -18.35 3.75
C TYR A 219 -4.13 -18.14 3.56
N TYR A 220 -3.36 -19.23 3.62
CA TYR A 220 -1.88 -19.21 3.51
C TYR A 220 -1.37 -19.88 2.24
N ASP A 221 -2.27 -20.32 1.40
CA ASP A 221 -2.01 -20.85 0.08
C ASP A 221 -2.93 -20.19 -0.95
N TYR A 222 -2.59 -20.32 -2.23
CA TYR A 222 -3.38 -19.76 -3.32
C TYR A 222 -4.37 -20.81 -3.82
N TYR A 223 -5.62 -20.68 -3.37
CA TYR A 223 -6.74 -21.57 -3.74
C TYR A 223 -6.43 -23.06 -3.55
N ARG A 224 -5.81 -23.43 -2.42
CA ARG A 224 -5.43 -24.79 -2.07
C ARG A 224 -4.51 -25.49 -3.09
N SER A 225 -3.84 -24.71 -3.95
CA SER A 225 -2.93 -25.20 -4.99
C SER A 225 -1.49 -24.87 -4.66
N ARG A 226 -0.65 -25.89 -4.43
CA ARG A 226 0.80 -25.72 -4.22
C ARG A 226 1.49 -25.07 -5.42
N ASN A 227 1.07 -25.43 -6.63
CA ASN A 227 1.65 -24.88 -7.86
C ASN A 227 1.34 -23.39 -8.01
N PHE A 228 0.09 -22.99 -7.82
CA PHE A 228 -0.30 -21.59 -7.87
C PHE A 228 0.32 -20.80 -6.71
N THR A 229 0.36 -21.35 -5.50
CA THR A 229 1.05 -20.72 -4.36
C THR A 229 2.51 -20.44 -4.70
N SER A 230 3.22 -21.43 -5.24
CA SER A 230 4.63 -21.26 -5.66
C SER A 230 4.76 -20.25 -6.80
N LEU A 231 3.86 -20.28 -7.78
CA LEU A 231 3.87 -19.36 -8.91
C LEU A 231 3.70 -17.91 -8.45
N PHE A 232 2.63 -17.60 -7.71
CA PHE A 232 2.31 -16.24 -7.27
C PHE A 232 3.32 -15.72 -6.24
N TYR A 233 3.81 -16.56 -5.35
CA TYR A 233 4.75 -16.14 -4.32
C TYR A 233 6.17 -15.95 -4.85
N ARG A 234 6.66 -16.86 -5.72
CA ARG A 234 8.07 -16.93 -6.12
C ARG A 234 8.38 -16.38 -7.50
N LYS A 235 7.39 -16.22 -8.39
CA LYS A 235 7.62 -15.86 -9.79
C LYS A 235 6.79 -14.66 -10.28
N MET A 236 5.63 -14.44 -9.68
CA MET A 236 4.75 -13.32 -10.03
C MET A 236 4.70 -12.30 -8.91
N GLY A 237 4.49 -11.04 -9.26
CA GLY A 237 4.48 -9.95 -8.30
C GLY A 237 5.86 -9.46 -7.88
N ASP A 238 5.89 -8.29 -7.29
CA ASP A 238 7.13 -7.56 -6.99
C ASP A 238 7.95 -8.20 -5.86
N GLN A 239 7.29 -8.92 -4.94
CA GLN A 239 7.99 -9.65 -3.88
C GLN A 239 8.90 -10.77 -4.42
N ALA A 240 8.66 -11.27 -5.64
CA ALA A 240 9.38 -12.42 -6.17
C ALA A 240 10.90 -12.17 -6.27
N ALA A 241 11.32 -10.96 -6.64
CA ALA A 241 12.72 -10.58 -6.70
C ALA A 241 13.39 -10.67 -5.32
N PHE A 242 12.71 -10.22 -4.28
CA PHE A 242 13.19 -10.25 -2.89
C PHE A 242 13.19 -11.66 -2.30
N VAL A 243 12.15 -12.46 -2.59
CA VAL A 243 12.09 -13.87 -2.19
C VAL A 243 13.26 -14.66 -2.80
N ALA A 244 13.61 -14.40 -4.06
CA ALA A 244 14.76 -15.02 -4.72
C ALA A 244 16.09 -14.63 -4.07
N ASP A 245 16.19 -13.43 -3.50
CA ASP A 245 17.36 -12.92 -2.75
C ASP A 245 17.35 -13.34 -1.26
N GLY A 246 16.39 -14.18 -0.84
CA GLY A 246 16.31 -14.71 0.52
C GLY A 246 15.65 -13.78 1.53
N VAL A 247 15.06 -12.67 1.11
CA VAL A 247 14.33 -11.75 1.99
C VAL A 247 13.01 -12.39 2.44
N PRO A 248 12.71 -12.43 3.74
CA PRO A 248 11.41 -12.86 4.22
C PRO A 248 10.30 -11.95 3.68
N ALA A 249 9.31 -12.51 3.00
CA ALA A 249 8.25 -11.72 2.39
C ALA A 249 6.86 -12.28 2.69
N ILE A 250 5.86 -11.39 2.68
CA ILE A 250 4.45 -11.73 2.66
C ILE A 250 3.82 -11.07 1.44
N LEU A 251 3.08 -11.83 0.65
CA LEU A 251 2.17 -11.29 -0.35
C LEU A 251 0.75 -11.36 0.22
N PHE A 252 0.13 -10.19 0.42
CA PHE A 252 -1.30 -10.09 0.68
C PHE A 252 -2.06 -9.91 -0.62
N THR A 253 -3.08 -10.73 -0.84
CA THR A 253 -3.90 -10.66 -2.05
C THR A 253 -5.33 -11.16 -1.78
N SER A 254 -6.29 -10.70 -2.56
CA SER A 254 -7.64 -11.26 -2.64
C SER A 254 -7.85 -12.17 -3.86
N GLY A 255 -6.78 -12.43 -4.60
CA GLY A 255 -6.80 -13.30 -5.76
C GLY A 255 -7.23 -12.60 -7.05
N ILE A 256 -7.02 -13.31 -8.17
CA ILE A 256 -7.37 -12.84 -9.51
C ILE A 256 -8.88 -13.03 -9.73
N THR A 257 -9.54 -11.99 -10.23
CA THR A 257 -10.96 -12.01 -10.58
C THR A 257 -11.17 -12.06 -12.09
N ALA A 258 -12.42 -12.22 -12.51
CA ALA A 258 -12.79 -12.12 -13.93
C ALA A 258 -12.52 -10.73 -14.53
N ASN A 259 -12.39 -9.69 -13.71
CA ASN A 259 -12.12 -8.30 -14.12
C ASN A 259 -10.63 -7.98 -14.22
N THR A 260 -9.76 -8.76 -13.56
CA THR A 260 -8.31 -8.50 -13.53
C THR A 260 -7.74 -8.34 -14.93
N ASN A 261 -7.00 -7.27 -15.16
CA ASN A 261 -6.42 -6.90 -16.46
C ASN A 261 -7.46 -6.63 -17.56
N LYS A 262 -8.68 -6.23 -17.21
CA LYS A 262 -9.71 -5.85 -18.16
C LYS A 262 -10.21 -4.42 -17.92
N ALA A 263 -10.87 -3.84 -18.92
CA ALA A 263 -11.51 -2.54 -18.80
C ALA A 263 -12.65 -2.52 -17.76
N SER A 264 -13.17 -3.69 -17.39
CA SER A 264 -14.19 -3.88 -16.34
C SER A 264 -13.61 -3.87 -14.91
N ASP A 265 -12.30 -3.75 -14.74
CA ASP A 265 -11.68 -3.58 -13.41
C ASP A 265 -11.80 -2.11 -12.96
N THR A 266 -13.00 -1.74 -12.48
CA THR A 266 -13.40 -0.39 -12.11
C THR A 266 -13.64 -0.24 -10.61
N PRO A 267 -13.62 0.99 -10.04
CA PRO A 267 -13.81 1.23 -8.61
C PRO A 267 -15.08 0.58 -8.02
N GLU A 268 -16.13 0.46 -8.80
CA GLU A 268 -17.42 -0.11 -8.39
C GLU A 268 -17.35 -1.63 -8.15
N THR A 269 -16.32 -2.31 -8.67
CA THR A 269 -16.12 -3.75 -8.49
C THR A 269 -15.47 -4.12 -7.16
N LEU A 270 -15.01 -3.12 -6.38
CA LEU A 270 -14.37 -3.33 -5.10
C LEU A 270 -15.38 -3.44 -3.96
N ASP A 271 -15.03 -4.25 -2.96
CA ASP A 271 -15.76 -4.40 -1.71
C ASP A 271 -15.08 -3.57 -0.61
N TYR A 272 -15.42 -2.30 -0.53
CA TYR A 272 -14.75 -1.36 0.38
C TYR A 272 -14.91 -1.73 1.86
N GLY A 273 -16.00 -2.41 2.24
CA GLY A 273 -16.20 -2.89 3.60
C GLY A 273 -15.22 -4.01 3.96
N VAL A 274 -15.02 -5.00 3.09
CA VAL A 274 -14.00 -6.04 3.28
C VAL A 274 -12.60 -5.46 3.09
N PHE A 275 -12.43 -4.57 2.14
CA PHE A 275 -11.15 -3.92 1.85
C PHE A 275 -10.63 -3.14 3.06
N SER A 276 -11.47 -2.34 3.71
CA SER A 276 -11.11 -1.61 4.94
C SER A 276 -10.69 -2.55 6.07
N ARG A 277 -11.37 -3.68 6.25
CA ARG A 277 -11.01 -4.70 7.24
C ARG A 277 -9.65 -5.37 6.94
N ARG A 278 -9.33 -5.60 5.66
CA ARG A 278 -8.00 -6.08 5.24
C ARG A 278 -6.90 -5.09 5.60
N VAL A 279 -7.11 -3.80 5.33
CA VAL A 279 -6.16 -2.74 5.70
C VAL A 279 -6.02 -2.62 7.21
N GLU A 280 -7.11 -2.68 7.96
CA GLU A 280 -7.09 -2.67 9.43
C GLU A 280 -6.27 -3.86 9.98
N PHE A 281 -6.49 -5.07 9.47
CA PHE A 281 -5.74 -6.26 9.85
C PHE A 281 -4.24 -6.08 9.59
N ILE A 282 -3.86 -5.63 8.39
CA ILE A 282 -2.45 -5.43 8.01
C ILE A 282 -1.82 -4.33 8.87
N SER A 283 -2.57 -3.25 9.16
CA SER A 283 -2.14 -2.17 10.05
C SER A 283 -1.82 -2.70 11.45
N ARG A 284 -2.70 -3.49 12.06
CA ARG A 284 -2.46 -4.11 13.37
C ARG A 284 -1.23 -5.03 13.38
N PHE A 285 -1.07 -5.82 12.33
CA PHE A 285 0.10 -6.70 12.19
C PHE A 285 1.40 -5.90 12.12
N LEU A 286 1.46 -4.88 11.28
CA LEU A 286 2.64 -4.03 11.14
C LEU A 286 2.90 -3.21 12.40
N ASN A 287 1.87 -2.71 13.06
CA ASN A 287 2.00 -1.94 14.30
C ASN A 287 2.54 -2.77 15.46
N GLY A 288 2.14 -4.04 15.56
CA GLY A 288 2.61 -4.97 16.60
C GLY A 288 4.07 -5.46 16.41
N ARG A 289 4.74 -5.11 15.32
CA ARG A 289 6.16 -5.45 15.08
C ARG A 289 7.08 -4.45 15.79
N LYS A 290 8.07 -5.00 16.50
CA LYS A 290 9.14 -4.24 17.16
C LYS A 290 10.38 -4.16 16.25
#